data_f9a7a69955d46aa1c777c46726277f8a
#
_entry.id   f9a7a69955d46aa1c777c46726277f8a
#
_cell.length_a   1.000
_cell.length_b   1.000
_cell.length_c   1.000
_cell.angle_alpha   90.00
_cell.angle_beta   90.00
_cell.angle_gamma   90.00
#
_symmetry.space_group_name_H-M   'P 1'
#
loop_
_entity.id
_entity.type
_entity.pdbx_description
1 polymer ?
#
loop_
_entity_poly.entity_id
_entity_poly.type
_entity_poly.pdbx_seq_one_letter_code
_entity_poly.pdbx_strand_id
1 'polypeptide(L)'
;MEGRNPLNNGRSSDDKPNSDGVKPRTPTSSYRKLRRELSKTKLRIPHIWLRHRGLEPSDVFLASYPRSGVSWTRFILYEILTGEEAGFAAVNAGIRGVGRHTLGLRALPKNGRLIASHEQYRKEYKRAIYLVRDGRDVALSEFAYTSALEFFHGDLDQFLRTFLCGKISGFAPWHRHVSSWLDSPIAETERLMVVHYEDLRQNPVQGFTSIAEFLGLDVDPKRIQRAVTNNSLEKMKKKEVAEPQKASMKDRFVRNGFVQGWRSKLTEQQLEFIEQHAGSVLARLGYPVFSQQQAAVHSRPALQRTSSLS
;
A
#
# COMPACT_ATOMS: atom_id res chain seq x y z
N MET A 1 -11.47 -18.36 -81.45
CA MET A 1 -10.74 -19.63 -81.44
C MET A 1 -10.02 -19.63 -80.14
N GLU A 2 -10.58 -20.31 -79.16
CA GLU A 2 -10.24 -21.63 -78.66
C GLU A 2 -8.79 -21.63 -78.17
N GLY A 3 -8.42 -22.02 -77.01
CA GLY A 3 -9.14 -22.82 -76.01
C GLY A 3 -8.21 -23.16 -74.88
N ARG A 4 -8.84 -23.53 -73.80
CA ARG A 4 -8.43 -24.54 -72.79
C ARG A 4 -7.32 -24.24 -71.81
N ASN A 5 -7.77 -24.06 -70.59
CA ASN A 5 -7.19 -24.59 -69.37
C ASN A 5 -6.86 -26.12 -69.47
N PRO A 6 -5.89 -26.71 -68.73
CA PRO A 6 -6.24 -27.19 -67.40
C PRO A 6 -5.12 -27.36 -66.36
N LEU A 7 -5.57 -27.47 -65.08
CA LEU A 7 -5.10 -28.33 -63.98
C LEU A 7 -3.84 -27.91 -63.23
N ASN A 8 -4.02 -27.42 -61.98
CA ASN A 8 -4.19 -28.14 -60.71
C ASN A 8 -2.93 -28.93 -60.25
N ASN A 9 -2.35 -28.47 -59.21
CA ASN A 9 -1.88 -29.22 -58.03
C ASN A 9 -1.14 -28.26 -57.10
N GLY A 10 -1.64 -27.90 -56.08
CA GLY A 10 -1.77 -28.29 -54.72
C GLY A 10 -0.44 -28.60 -54.04
N ARG A 11 0.04 -27.67 -53.19
CA ARG A 11 0.73 -28.04 -51.94
C ARG A 11 0.62 -26.87 -50.96
N SER A 12 -0.19 -27.09 -49.96
CA SER A 12 -0.21 -26.52 -48.65
C SER A 12 1.17 -26.56 -48.00
N SER A 13 1.61 -25.46 -47.48
CA SER A 13 2.54 -25.45 -46.36
C SER A 13 2.20 -24.22 -45.47
N ASP A 14 1.26 -24.49 -44.57
CA ASP A 14 1.07 -23.69 -43.37
C ASP A 14 2.31 -23.85 -42.48
N ASP A 15 3.26 -22.97 -42.57
CA ASP A 15 4.25 -22.74 -41.52
C ASP A 15 3.88 -21.48 -40.78
N LYS A 16 2.99 -21.61 -39.78
CA LYS A 16 2.86 -20.67 -38.69
C LYS A 16 4.03 -20.89 -37.73
N PRO A 17 4.82 -19.89 -37.40
CA PRO A 17 5.78 -19.99 -36.31
C PRO A 17 5.02 -20.21 -34.99
N ASN A 18 5.29 -21.32 -34.38
CA ASN A 18 4.84 -21.71 -33.05
C ASN A 18 5.43 -20.75 -32.02
N SER A 19 4.71 -19.67 -31.67
CA SER A 19 5.05 -18.81 -30.57
C SER A 19 4.60 -19.49 -29.26
N ASP A 20 5.44 -20.39 -28.77
CA ASP A 20 5.35 -20.86 -27.39
C ASP A 20 5.53 -19.68 -26.45
N GLY A 21 4.43 -18.98 -26.22
CA GLY A 21 4.34 -17.93 -25.23
C GLY A 21 4.53 -18.54 -23.84
N VAL A 22 5.74 -18.48 -23.35
CA VAL A 22 6.04 -18.73 -21.94
C VAL A 22 5.24 -17.72 -21.12
N LYS A 23 4.06 -18.13 -20.66
CA LYS A 23 3.24 -17.36 -19.72
C LYS A 23 4.09 -17.11 -18.48
N PRO A 24 4.35 -15.85 -18.10
CA PRO A 24 5.06 -15.56 -16.88
C PRO A 24 4.25 -16.17 -15.71
N ARG A 25 4.85 -17.12 -15.02
CA ARG A 25 4.27 -17.76 -13.83
C ARG A 25 4.10 -16.67 -12.76
N THR A 26 2.90 -16.15 -12.61
CA THR A 26 2.52 -15.42 -11.39
C THR A 26 2.80 -16.34 -10.19
N PRO A 27 3.35 -15.83 -9.08
CA PRO A 27 3.55 -16.66 -7.89
C PRO A 27 2.20 -17.24 -7.49
N THR A 28 2.02 -18.51 -7.73
CA THR A 28 0.80 -19.24 -7.52
C THR A 28 0.35 -19.13 -6.06
N SER A 29 -0.93 -19.24 -5.82
CA SER A 29 -1.58 -19.41 -4.51
C SER A 29 -0.76 -20.30 -3.55
N SER A 30 -0.05 -21.28 -4.07
CA SER A 30 0.86 -22.18 -3.36
C SER A 30 2.05 -21.48 -2.68
N TYR A 31 2.70 -20.49 -3.30
CA TYR A 31 3.80 -19.75 -2.68
C TYR A 31 3.31 -18.89 -1.50
N ARG A 32 2.13 -18.28 -1.62
CA ARG A 32 1.50 -17.51 -0.53
C ARG A 32 1.09 -18.42 0.63
N LYS A 33 0.55 -19.60 0.33
CA LYS A 33 0.24 -20.63 1.33
C LYS A 33 1.51 -21.13 2.03
N LEU A 34 2.55 -21.47 1.28
CA LEU A 34 3.84 -21.90 1.82
C LEU A 34 4.48 -20.81 2.70
N ARG A 35 4.49 -19.56 2.27
CA ARG A 35 4.98 -18.43 3.07
C ARG A 35 4.19 -18.27 4.37
N ARG A 36 2.87 -18.44 4.34
CA ARG A 36 2.00 -18.37 5.51
C ARG A 36 2.31 -19.51 6.48
N GLU A 37 2.53 -20.71 5.99
CA GLU A 37 2.89 -21.86 6.84
C GLU A 37 4.31 -21.73 7.40
N LEU A 38 5.29 -21.35 6.59
CA LEU A 38 6.65 -21.07 7.05
C LEU A 38 6.71 -19.96 8.11
N SER A 39 5.80 -18.97 8.02
CA SER A 39 5.74 -17.89 9.03
C SER A 39 5.36 -18.37 10.43
N LYS A 40 4.78 -19.56 10.55
CA LYS A 40 4.40 -20.21 11.82
C LYS A 40 5.51 -21.07 12.41
N THR A 41 6.60 -21.30 11.68
CA THR A 41 7.66 -22.22 12.06
C THR A 41 8.97 -21.50 12.41
N LYS A 42 9.92 -22.18 13.06
CA LYS A 42 11.28 -21.68 13.32
C LYS A 42 12.07 -21.41 12.04
N LEU A 43 11.68 -21.98 10.88
CA LEU A 43 12.24 -21.68 9.56
C LEU A 43 11.95 -20.24 9.07
N ARG A 44 11.11 -19.51 9.78
CA ARG A 44 10.88 -18.08 9.54
C ARG A 44 12.18 -17.26 9.65
N ILE A 45 13.07 -17.58 10.60
CA ILE A 45 14.28 -16.78 10.86
C ILE A 45 15.24 -16.80 9.67
N PRO A 46 15.70 -17.94 9.14
CA PRO A 46 16.58 -17.96 7.96
C PRO A 46 15.91 -17.37 6.72
N HIS A 47 14.59 -17.55 6.55
CA HIS A 47 13.86 -16.95 5.43
C HIS A 47 13.85 -15.41 5.53
N ILE A 48 13.64 -14.84 6.71
CA ILE A 48 13.70 -13.40 6.92
C ILE A 48 15.11 -12.88 6.65
N TRP A 49 16.14 -13.55 7.19
CA TRP A 49 17.53 -13.17 6.97
C TRP A 49 17.90 -13.16 5.47
N LEU A 50 17.53 -14.23 4.75
CA LEU A 50 17.77 -14.31 3.30
C LEU A 50 17.08 -13.17 2.52
N ARG A 51 15.86 -12.80 2.91
CA ARG A 51 15.13 -11.70 2.27
C ARG A 51 15.76 -10.32 2.49
N HIS A 52 16.50 -10.14 3.59
CA HIS A 52 17.15 -8.88 3.95
C HIS A 52 18.62 -8.83 3.50
N ARG A 53 19.12 -9.89 2.91
CA ARG A 53 20.51 -9.93 2.40
C ARG A 53 20.69 -8.92 1.25
N GLY A 54 21.78 -8.14 1.30
CA GLY A 54 22.10 -7.14 0.28
C GLY A 54 21.42 -5.79 0.49
N LEU A 55 20.90 -5.51 1.69
CA LEU A 55 20.55 -4.15 2.10
C LEU A 55 21.81 -3.33 2.31
N GLU A 56 21.75 -2.06 1.94
CA GLU A 56 22.84 -1.10 2.01
C GLU A 56 22.48 0.09 2.90
N PRO A 57 23.47 0.78 3.51
CA PRO A 57 23.20 1.95 4.35
C PRO A 57 22.52 3.13 3.63
N SER A 58 22.70 3.21 2.30
CA SER A 58 22.06 4.21 1.43
C SER A 58 20.62 3.89 1.03
N ASP A 59 20.13 2.69 1.35
CA ASP A 59 18.75 2.30 1.06
C ASP A 59 17.76 3.06 1.97
N VAL A 60 16.65 3.50 1.39
CA VAL A 60 15.53 4.10 2.12
C VAL A 60 14.29 3.22 1.97
N PHE A 61 13.59 2.99 3.06
CA PHE A 61 12.40 2.14 3.06
C PHE A 61 11.13 3.00 2.92
N LEU A 62 10.28 2.64 1.96
CA LEU A 62 8.89 3.09 1.92
C LEU A 62 8.05 2.03 2.61
N ALA A 63 7.85 2.21 3.90
CA ALA A 63 7.18 1.26 4.76
C ALA A 63 5.73 1.67 5.04
N SER A 64 4.84 0.71 5.16
CA SER A 64 3.45 0.94 5.53
C SER A 64 2.78 -0.36 5.97
N TYR A 65 1.72 -0.25 6.76
CA TYR A 65 0.76 -1.34 6.84
C TYR A 65 0.08 -1.56 5.48
N PRO A 66 -0.28 -2.79 5.08
CA PRO A 66 -1.06 -3.02 3.86
C PRO A 66 -2.29 -2.11 3.79
N ARG A 67 -2.69 -1.70 2.59
CA ARG A 67 -3.85 -0.83 2.32
C ARG A 67 -3.72 0.64 2.77
N SER A 68 -2.54 1.08 3.18
CA SER A 68 -2.27 2.47 3.55
C SER A 68 -1.88 3.39 2.37
N GLY A 69 -2.05 2.95 1.11
CA GLY A 69 -1.80 3.81 -0.05
C GLY A 69 -0.41 3.66 -0.69
N VAL A 70 0.43 2.73 -0.23
CA VAL A 70 1.81 2.55 -0.72
C VAL A 70 1.93 2.38 -2.24
N SER A 71 0.97 1.76 -2.90
CA SER A 71 1.03 1.59 -4.35
C SER A 71 0.89 2.90 -5.09
N TRP A 72 -0.05 3.76 -4.69
CA TRP A 72 -0.20 5.10 -5.25
C TRP A 72 1.07 5.94 -5.01
N THR A 73 1.58 5.92 -3.80
CA THR A 73 2.82 6.60 -3.43
C THR A 73 4.01 6.12 -4.27
N ARG A 74 4.12 4.81 -4.54
CA ARG A 74 5.19 4.24 -5.39
C ARG A 74 5.10 4.73 -6.84
N PHE A 75 3.90 4.91 -7.38
CA PHE A 75 3.73 5.42 -8.75
C PHE A 75 4.24 6.85 -8.87
N ILE A 76 3.85 7.72 -7.94
CA ILE A 76 4.30 9.12 -7.93
C ILE A 76 5.81 9.20 -7.70
N LEU A 77 6.34 8.46 -6.73
CA LEU A 77 7.78 8.45 -6.44
C LEU A 77 8.60 7.85 -7.60
N TYR A 78 8.07 6.87 -8.34
CA TYR A 78 8.73 6.36 -9.52
C TYR A 78 8.91 7.46 -10.58
N GLU A 79 7.88 8.23 -10.89
CA GLU A 79 7.96 9.37 -11.83
C GLU A 79 8.87 10.49 -11.31
N ILE A 80 8.86 10.74 -10.00
CA ILE A 80 9.80 11.69 -9.38
C ILE A 80 11.25 11.21 -9.53
N LEU A 81 11.52 9.95 -9.35
CA LEU A 81 12.87 9.38 -9.41
C LEU A 81 13.39 9.27 -10.85
N THR A 82 12.56 8.88 -11.80
CA THR A 82 12.99 8.57 -13.17
C THR A 82 12.71 9.67 -14.18
N GLY A 83 11.66 10.47 -13.96
CA GLY A 83 11.09 11.39 -14.95
C GLY A 83 10.18 10.73 -15.97
N GLU A 84 10.07 9.40 -15.93
CA GLU A 84 9.29 8.59 -16.86
C GLU A 84 7.89 8.32 -16.32
N GLU A 85 6.92 8.16 -17.21
CA GLU A 85 5.55 7.84 -16.82
C GLU A 85 5.48 6.47 -16.13
N ALA A 86 4.77 6.40 -15.00
CA ALA A 86 4.64 5.19 -14.20
C ALA A 86 3.59 4.22 -14.77
N GLY A 87 4.02 3.01 -15.14
CA GLY A 87 3.18 1.83 -15.36
C GLY A 87 3.41 0.79 -14.27
N PHE A 88 2.49 -0.18 -14.11
CA PHE A 88 2.63 -1.21 -13.07
C PHE A 88 3.90 -2.05 -13.22
N ALA A 89 4.25 -2.42 -14.45
CA ALA A 89 5.46 -3.19 -14.73
C ALA A 89 6.72 -2.41 -14.33
N ALA A 90 6.83 -1.14 -14.75
CA ALA A 90 7.96 -0.26 -14.48
C ALA A 90 8.12 0.01 -12.98
N VAL A 91 7.04 0.39 -12.29
CA VAL A 91 7.03 0.63 -10.84
C VAL A 91 7.42 -0.63 -10.06
N ASN A 92 6.92 -1.80 -10.47
CA ASN A 92 7.27 -3.07 -9.82
C ASN A 92 8.70 -3.52 -10.11
N ALA A 93 9.29 -3.10 -11.22
CA ALA A 93 10.70 -3.32 -11.53
C ALA A 93 11.61 -2.32 -10.81
N GLY A 94 11.24 -1.05 -10.73
CA GLY A 94 12.04 0.03 -10.14
C GLY A 94 12.00 0.05 -8.62
N ILE A 95 10.81 0.20 -8.02
CA ILE A 95 10.64 0.25 -6.56
C ILE A 95 10.20 -1.12 -6.05
N ARG A 96 11.16 -1.99 -5.80
CA ARG A 96 10.92 -3.38 -5.40
C ARG A 96 10.69 -3.52 -3.90
N GLY A 97 9.99 -4.58 -3.53
CA GLY A 97 9.82 -4.95 -2.13
C GLY A 97 11.03 -5.69 -1.55
N VAL A 98 11.12 -5.71 -0.22
CA VAL A 98 12.11 -6.51 0.52
C VAL A 98 12.11 -7.97 0.03
N GLY A 99 13.29 -8.52 -0.22
CA GLY A 99 13.52 -9.84 -0.82
C GLY A 99 13.66 -9.86 -2.34
N ARG A 100 13.39 -8.72 -3.00
CA ARG A 100 13.67 -8.50 -4.43
C ARG A 100 14.40 -7.17 -4.68
N HIS A 101 14.72 -6.45 -3.63
CA HIS A 101 15.29 -5.09 -3.65
C HIS A 101 16.65 -5.00 -4.34
N THR A 102 17.44 -6.07 -4.36
CA THR A 102 18.75 -6.10 -5.01
C THR A 102 18.69 -5.78 -6.52
N LEU A 103 17.54 -6.01 -7.13
CA LEU A 103 17.27 -5.70 -8.54
C LEU A 103 16.48 -4.39 -8.71
N GLY A 104 16.30 -3.61 -7.65
CA GLY A 104 15.59 -2.32 -7.68
C GLY A 104 16.44 -1.21 -8.30
N LEU A 105 15.75 -0.14 -8.71
CA LEU A 105 16.35 1.06 -9.26
C LEU A 105 17.24 1.74 -8.21
N ARG A 106 18.45 2.11 -8.61
CA ARG A 106 19.41 2.88 -7.82
C ARG A 106 19.34 4.36 -8.22
N ALA A 107 18.35 5.07 -7.69
CA ALA A 107 18.07 6.46 -8.05
C ALA A 107 18.15 7.43 -6.85
N LEU A 108 18.49 6.94 -5.67
CA LEU A 108 18.71 7.79 -4.50
C LEU A 108 20.18 8.22 -4.38
N PRO A 109 20.49 9.29 -3.62
CA PRO A 109 21.86 9.69 -3.33
C PRO A 109 22.71 8.50 -2.86
N LYS A 110 24.03 8.56 -3.13
CA LYS A 110 24.98 7.48 -2.82
C LYS A 110 24.58 6.13 -3.43
N ASN A 111 23.95 6.15 -4.61
CA ASN A 111 23.50 4.97 -5.33
C ASN A 111 22.51 4.09 -4.54
N GLY A 112 21.72 4.71 -3.65
CA GLY A 112 20.72 4.05 -2.82
C GLY A 112 19.47 3.67 -3.60
N ARG A 113 18.65 2.82 -2.99
CA ARG A 113 17.37 2.33 -3.53
C ARG A 113 16.21 2.75 -2.64
N LEU A 114 15.05 2.99 -3.24
CA LEU A 114 13.79 3.07 -2.52
C LEU A 114 13.15 1.67 -2.47
N ILE A 115 12.98 1.11 -1.28
CA ILE A 115 12.54 -0.28 -1.07
C ILE A 115 11.19 -0.29 -0.37
N ALA A 116 10.18 -0.90 -1.01
CA ALA A 116 8.85 -1.04 -0.40
C ALA A 116 8.83 -2.14 0.68
N SER A 117 8.19 -1.87 1.82
CA SER A 117 8.03 -2.85 2.90
C SER A 117 6.64 -2.77 3.54
N HIS A 118 6.12 -3.94 3.92
CA HIS A 118 4.95 -4.08 4.80
C HIS A 118 5.33 -4.77 6.11
N GLU A 119 6.60 -4.79 6.45
CA GLU A 119 7.06 -5.41 7.69
C GLU A 119 7.06 -4.40 8.82
N GLN A 120 6.92 -4.90 10.05
CA GLN A 120 7.22 -4.11 11.24
C GLN A 120 8.66 -3.60 11.16
N TYR A 121 8.96 -2.56 11.94
CA TYR A 121 10.32 -2.03 12.02
C TYR A 121 11.34 -3.15 12.31
N ARG A 122 12.49 -3.02 11.66
CA ARG A 122 13.64 -3.89 11.85
C ARG A 122 14.91 -3.04 11.95
N LYS A 123 15.87 -3.49 12.75
CA LYS A 123 17.14 -2.79 12.97
C LYS A 123 17.96 -2.55 11.68
N GLU A 124 17.68 -3.33 10.64
CA GLU A 124 18.29 -3.21 9.32
C GLU A 124 17.76 -1.98 8.55
N TYR A 125 16.59 -1.45 8.92
CA TYR A 125 15.93 -0.31 8.27
C TYR A 125 16.48 0.99 8.84
N LYS A 126 17.55 1.52 8.23
CA LYS A 126 18.31 2.64 8.77
C LYS A 126 17.68 4.00 8.47
N ARG A 127 16.89 4.12 7.41
CA ARG A 127 16.16 5.32 7.01
C ARG A 127 14.85 4.92 6.35
N ALA A 128 13.75 5.56 6.72
CA ALA A 128 12.45 5.16 6.21
C ALA A 128 11.45 6.33 6.11
N ILE A 129 10.57 6.21 5.13
CA ILE A 129 9.29 6.91 5.07
C ILE A 129 8.24 5.90 5.54
N TYR A 130 7.56 6.20 6.64
CA TYR A 130 6.48 5.36 7.14
C TYR A 130 5.14 5.99 6.78
N LEU A 131 4.48 5.41 5.77
CA LEU A 131 3.16 5.85 5.34
C LEU A 131 2.10 5.22 6.24
N VAL A 132 1.41 6.05 6.99
CA VAL A 132 0.33 5.67 7.90
C VAL A 132 -1.02 6.11 7.35
N ARG A 133 -2.07 5.39 7.70
CA ARG A 133 -3.47 5.69 7.39
C ARG A 133 -4.34 5.30 8.56
N ASP A 134 -5.47 5.99 8.75
CA ASP A 134 -6.44 5.66 9.78
C ASP A 134 -6.76 4.15 9.79
N GLY A 135 -6.51 3.51 10.94
CA GLY A 135 -6.66 2.06 11.10
C GLY A 135 -8.08 1.54 10.82
N ARG A 136 -9.09 2.40 11.00
CA ARG A 136 -10.50 2.09 10.72
C ARG A 136 -10.75 1.99 9.21
N ASP A 137 -10.20 2.93 8.44
CA ASP A 137 -10.24 2.87 6.97
C ASP A 137 -9.40 1.72 6.41
N VAL A 138 -8.26 1.42 7.06
CA VAL A 138 -7.43 0.27 6.71
C VAL A 138 -8.19 -1.03 6.93
N ALA A 139 -8.87 -1.19 8.07
CA ALA A 139 -9.67 -2.37 8.37
C ALA A 139 -10.77 -2.62 7.32
N LEU A 140 -11.54 -1.58 6.98
CA LEU A 140 -12.57 -1.67 5.92
C LEU A 140 -11.97 -2.00 4.54
N SER A 141 -10.82 -1.42 4.23
CA SER A 141 -10.13 -1.70 2.96
C SER A 141 -9.59 -3.12 2.89
N GLU A 142 -9.07 -3.65 4.00
CA GLU A 142 -8.52 -5.01 4.06
C GLU A 142 -9.65 -6.05 4.10
N PHE A 143 -10.76 -5.76 4.80
CA PHE A 143 -11.97 -6.59 4.79
C PHE A 143 -12.47 -6.81 3.35
N ALA A 144 -12.73 -5.71 2.67
CA ALA A 144 -13.22 -5.82 1.31
C ALA A 144 -12.21 -6.50 0.35
N TYR A 145 -10.91 -6.29 0.54
CA TYR A 145 -9.86 -6.93 -0.28
C TYR A 145 -9.78 -8.43 -0.02
N THR A 146 -9.80 -8.84 1.23
CA THR A 146 -9.68 -10.27 1.60
C THR A 146 -10.94 -11.05 1.27
N SER A 147 -12.11 -10.43 1.41
CA SER A 147 -13.40 -11.03 1.01
C SER A 147 -13.49 -11.19 -0.51
N ALA A 148 -13.11 -10.18 -1.29
CA ALA A 148 -13.12 -10.26 -2.76
C ALA A 148 -12.15 -11.32 -3.31
N LEU A 149 -11.05 -11.60 -2.60
CA LEU A 149 -10.09 -12.66 -2.95
C LEU A 149 -10.42 -14.02 -2.32
N GLU A 150 -11.54 -14.14 -1.65
CA GLU A 150 -11.96 -15.37 -0.97
C GLU A 150 -10.95 -15.86 0.09
N PHE A 151 -10.17 -14.92 0.67
CA PHE A 151 -9.25 -15.22 1.77
C PHE A 151 -9.92 -15.15 3.14
N PHE A 152 -11.05 -14.46 3.19
CA PHE A 152 -11.87 -14.34 4.38
C PHE A 152 -13.35 -14.56 4.03
N HIS A 153 -14.00 -15.42 4.81
CA HIS A 153 -15.42 -15.70 4.72
C HIS A 153 -16.04 -15.39 6.09
N GLY A 154 -16.86 -14.36 6.15
CA GLY A 154 -17.52 -13.90 7.36
C GLY A 154 -17.96 -12.44 7.26
N ASP A 155 -18.63 -11.97 8.29
CA ASP A 155 -19.06 -10.59 8.41
C ASP A 155 -17.93 -9.66 8.88
N LEU A 156 -18.25 -8.35 8.97
CA LEU A 156 -17.28 -7.35 9.37
C LEU A 156 -16.85 -7.51 10.85
N ASP A 157 -17.75 -7.95 11.73
CA ASP A 157 -17.45 -8.13 13.16
C ASP A 157 -16.42 -9.26 13.37
N GLN A 158 -16.64 -10.37 12.68
CA GLN A 158 -15.70 -11.49 12.67
C GLN A 158 -14.34 -11.07 12.08
N PHE A 159 -14.38 -10.23 11.03
CA PHE A 159 -13.18 -9.68 10.42
C PHE A 159 -12.41 -8.79 11.42
N LEU A 160 -13.06 -7.83 12.07
CA LEU A 160 -12.44 -6.91 13.01
C LEU A 160 -11.76 -7.65 14.16
N ARG A 161 -12.42 -8.66 14.74
CA ARG A 161 -11.82 -9.52 15.76
C ARG A 161 -10.54 -10.18 15.25
N THR A 162 -10.58 -10.74 14.06
CA THR A 162 -9.44 -11.44 13.45
C THR A 162 -8.32 -10.47 13.04
N PHE A 163 -8.67 -9.29 12.52
CA PHE A 163 -7.75 -8.24 12.09
C PHE A 163 -6.96 -7.65 13.28
N LEU A 164 -7.62 -7.37 14.39
CA LEU A 164 -7.01 -6.83 15.60
C LEU A 164 -6.14 -7.86 16.35
N CYS A 165 -6.40 -9.14 16.15
CA CYS A 165 -5.54 -10.22 16.66
C CYS A 165 -4.38 -10.62 15.72
N GLY A 166 -4.25 -10.00 14.53
CA GLY A 166 -3.17 -10.27 13.59
C GLY A 166 -3.26 -11.57 12.81
N LYS A 167 -4.43 -12.20 12.74
CA LYS A 167 -4.59 -13.52 12.10
C LYS A 167 -4.84 -13.47 10.59
N ILE A 168 -5.18 -12.30 10.03
CA ILE A 168 -5.60 -12.18 8.63
C ILE A 168 -4.45 -11.85 7.69
N SER A 169 -3.67 -10.82 7.97
CA SER A 169 -2.73 -10.24 7.01
C SER A 169 -1.37 -10.94 6.93
N GLY A 170 -1.06 -11.84 7.86
CA GLY A 170 0.29 -12.39 8.01
C GLY A 170 1.34 -11.38 8.49
N PHE A 171 0.91 -10.15 8.75
CA PHE A 171 1.63 -9.09 9.45
C PHE A 171 1.06 -8.96 10.87
N ALA A 172 1.72 -8.21 11.74
CA ALA A 172 1.15 -7.90 13.05
C ALA A 172 -0.17 -7.13 12.91
N PRO A 173 -1.02 -7.09 13.94
CA PRO A 173 -2.16 -6.17 13.97
C PRO A 173 -1.75 -4.74 13.62
N TRP A 174 -2.65 -3.96 13.00
CA TRP A 174 -2.34 -2.61 12.56
C TRP A 174 -1.69 -1.75 13.66
N HIS A 175 -2.27 -1.72 14.84
CA HIS A 175 -1.77 -0.93 15.96
C HIS A 175 -0.35 -1.36 16.39
N ARG A 176 -0.06 -2.67 16.44
CA ARG A 176 1.28 -3.17 16.77
C ARG A 176 2.30 -2.91 15.68
N HIS A 177 1.85 -2.95 14.42
CA HIS A 177 2.72 -2.62 13.28
C HIS A 177 3.10 -1.14 13.33
N VAL A 178 2.13 -0.24 13.56
CA VAL A 178 2.36 1.21 13.71
C VAL A 178 3.29 1.49 14.87
N SER A 179 2.97 0.97 16.06
CA SER A 179 3.81 1.16 17.26
C SER A 179 5.24 0.70 17.01
N SER A 180 5.46 -0.40 16.30
CA SER A 180 6.83 -0.87 16.02
C SER A 180 7.68 0.14 15.25
N TRP A 181 7.07 0.99 14.43
CA TRP A 181 7.75 2.06 13.72
C TRP A 181 7.88 3.32 14.57
N LEU A 182 6.83 3.72 15.27
CA LEU A 182 6.82 4.92 16.10
C LEU A 182 7.71 4.79 17.36
N ASP A 183 7.94 3.57 17.84
CA ASP A 183 8.80 3.25 18.98
C ASP A 183 10.20 2.80 18.54
N SER A 184 10.51 2.92 17.25
CA SER A 184 11.80 2.48 16.71
C SER A 184 12.92 3.46 17.07
N PRO A 185 14.18 2.99 17.16
CA PRO A 185 15.33 3.86 17.43
C PRO A 185 15.57 4.95 16.37
N ILE A 186 14.93 4.87 15.21
CA ILE A 186 15.00 5.91 14.17
C ILE A 186 13.87 6.93 14.26
N ALA A 187 12.84 6.68 15.11
CA ALA A 187 11.67 7.55 15.23
C ALA A 187 12.00 8.92 15.85
N GLU A 188 12.95 8.98 16.77
CA GLU A 188 13.40 10.21 17.42
C GLU A 188 14.54 10.91 16.65
N THR A 189 14.75 10.49 15.41
CA THR A 189 15.82 11.02 14.55
C THR A 189 15.26 11.47 13.21
N GLU A 190 16.02 12.28 12.47
CA GLU A 190 15.68 12.66 11.08
C GLU A 190 15.71 11.50 10.07
N ARG A 191 15.80 10.25 10.56
CA ARG A 191 15.86 9.07 9.71
C ARG A 191 14.50 8.39 9.52
N LEU A 192 13.46 8.80 10.28
CA LEU A 192 12.08 8.37 10.06
C LEU A 192 11.22 9.58 9.73
N MET A 193 10.61 9.55 8.55
CA MET A 193 9.55 10.48 8.16
C MET A 193 8.20 9.74 8.24
N VAL A 194 7.34 10.15 9.16
CA VAL A 194 5.96 9.64 9.23
C VAL A 194 5.07 10.51 8.35
N VAL A 195 4.35 9.88 7.43
CA VAL A 195 3.51 10.56 6.44
C VAL A 195 2.09 10.02 6.52
N HIS A 196 1.13 10.88 6.77
CA HIS A 196 -0.28 10.52 6.77
C HIS A 196 -0.81 10.43 5.34
N TYR A 197 -1.47 9.33 5.02
CA TYR A 197 -2.12 9.14 3.73
C TYR A 197 -3.14 10.24 3.43
N GLU A 198 -3.85 10.66 4.44
CA GLU A 198 -4.87 11.70 4.39
C GLU A 198 -4.29 13.04 3.95
N ASP A 199 -3.13 13.42 4.50
CA ASP A 199 -2.42 14.66 4.13
C ASP A 199 -1.92 14.61 2.69
N LEU A 200 -1.37 13.47 2.28
CA LEU A 200 -0.99 13.26 0.87
C LEU A 200 -2.19 13.34 -0.09
N ARG A 201 -3.38 12.96 0.38
CA ARG A 201 -4.60 13.07 -0.42
C ARG A 201 -5.11 14.50 -0.50
N GLN A 202 -4.95 15.27 0.57
CA GLN A 202 -5.40 16.64 0.65
C GLN A 202 -4.44 17.60 -0.09
N ASN A 203 -3.15 17.46 0.14
CA ASN A 203 -2.10 18.32 -0.40
C ASN A 203 -0.97 17.51 -1.06
N PRO A 204 -1.25 16.79 -2.17
CA PRO A 204 -0.30 15.82 -2.70
C PRO A 204 1.02 16.46 -3.18
N VAL A 205 0.98 17.62 -3.82
CA VAL A 205 2.20 18.28 -4.32
C VAL A 205 3.13 18.62 -3.16
N GLN A 206 2.61 19.28 -2.13
CA GLN A 206 3.39 19.63 -0.95
C GLN A 206 3.94 18.39 -0.24
N GLY A 207 3.10 17.38 -0.03
CA GLY A 207 3.53 16.15 0.63
C GLY A 207 4.63 15.41 -0.14
N PHE A 208 4.54 15.34 -1.47
CA PHE A 208 5.58 14.71 -2.27
C PHE A 208 6.84 15.58 -2.42
N THR A 209 6.73 16.91 -2.32
CA THR A 209 7.89 17.79 -2.19
C THR A 209 8.66 17.49 -0.92
N SER A 210 7.99 17.45 0.23
CA SER A 210 8.65 17.10 1.50
C SER A 210 9.25 15.69 1.50
N ILE A 211 8.61 14.73 0.81
CA ILE A 211 9.18 13.39 0.63
C ILE A 211 10.45 13.43 -0.25
N ALA A 212 10.46 14.22 -1.33
CA ALA A 212 11.62 14.37 -2.19
C ALA A 212 12.79 15.00 -1.44
N GLU A 213 12.54 16.04 -0.65
CA GLU A 213 13.51 16.68 0.26
C GLU A 213 14.07 15.67 1.27
N PHE A 214 13.20 14.91 1.93
CA PHE A 214 13.63 13.85 2.84
C PHE A 214 14.49 12.80 2.13
N LEU A 215 14.24 12.46 0.88
CA LEU A 215 15.06 11.54 0.10
C LEU A 215 16.38 12.16 -0.36
N GLY A 216 16.56 13.47 -0.18
CA GLY A 216 17.75 14.21 -0.64
C GLY A 216 17.77 14.40 -2.15
N LEU A 217 16.60 14.52 -2.77
CA LEU A 217 16.44 14.70 -4.21
C LEU A 217 16.27 16.20 -4.52
N ASP A 218 17.08 16.70 -5.44
CA ASP A 218 16.87 18.00 -6.08
C ASP A 218 15.98 17.79 -7.31
N VAL A 219 14.71 18.14 -7.19
CA VAL A 219 13.69 17.86 -8.21
C VAL A 219 12.91 19.13 -8.56
N ASP A 220 12.83 19.44 -9.85
CA ASP A 220 11.98 20.52 -10.34
C ASP A 220 10.53 20.36 -9.82
N PRO A 221 9.94 21.39 -9.18
CA PRO A 221 8.55 21.36 -8.71
C PRO A 221 7.54 20.99 -9.80
N LYS A 222 7.80 21.36 -11.05
CA LYS A 222 6.95 20.97 -12.20
C LYS A 222 6.95 19.46 -12.43
N ARG A 223 8.06 18.78 -12.14
CA ARG A 223 8.13 17.30 -12.22
C ARG A 223 7.28 16.65 -11.14
N ILE A 224 7.29 17.18 -9.91
CA ILE A 224 6.44 16.69 -8.83
C ILE A 224 4.97 16.91 -9.19
N GLN A 225 4.61 18.12 -9.63
CA GLN A 225 3.24 18.44 -10.07
C GLN A 225 2.76 17.50 -11.20
N ARG A 226 3.62 17.23 -12.19
CA ARG A 226 3.32 16.30 -13.28
C ARG A 226 3.12 14.88 -12.77
N ALA A 227 4.00 14.38 -11.91
CA ALA A 227 3.90 13.04 -11.34
C ALA A 227 2.59 12.86 -10.55
N VAL A 228 2.20 13.85 -9.73
CA VAL A 228 0.92 13.85 -9.01
C VAL A 228 -0.26 13.83 -9.99
N THR A 229 -0.24 14.67 -11.02
CA THR A 229 -1.32 14.75 -12.02
C THR A 229 -1.45 13.47 -12.84
N ASN A 230 -0.33 12.84 -13.21
CA ASN A 230 -0.30 11.59 -13.97
C ASN A 230 -0.77 10.38 -13.17
N ASN A 231 -0.76 10.47 -11.85
CA ASN A 231 -1.18 9.41 -10.96
C ASN A 231 -2.39 9.81 -10.11
N SER A 232 -3.24 10.70 -10.61
CA SER A 232 -4.55 10.97 -10.02
C SER A 232 -5.36 9.66 -9.89
N LEU A 233 -6.32 9.63 -8.96
CA LEU A 233 -7.14 8.43 -8.72
C LEU A 233 -7.81 7.91 -10.01
N GLU A 234 -8.28 8.83 -10.85
CA GLU A 234 -8.91 8.48 -12.13
C GLU A 234 -7.91 7.83 -13.08
N LYS A 235 -6.72 8.44 -13.25
CA LYS A 235 -5.66 7.88 -14.10
C LYS A 235 -5.15 6.55 -13.56
N MET A 236 -5.02 6.40 -12.24
CA MET A 236 -4.66 5.12 -11.63
C MET A 236 -5.68 4.01 -11.90
N LYS A 237 -6.98 4.32 -11.89
CA LYS A 237 -8.03 3.37 -12.30
C LYS A 237 -7.90 2.98 -13.77
N LYS A 238 -7.61 3.94 -14.66
CA LYS A 238 -7.36 3.66 -16.08
C LYS A 238 -6.13 2.78 -16.30
N LYS A 239 -5.01 3.10 -15.62
CA LYS A 239 -3.78 2.30 -15.65
C LYS A 239 -4.02 0.86 -15.18
N GLU A 240 -4.86 0.66 -14.14
CA GLU A 240 -5.20 -0.67 -13.64
C GLU A 240 -6.00 -1.51 -14.65
N VAL A 241 -6.93 -0.87 -15.39
CA VAL A 241 -7.71 -1.55 -16.44
C VAL A 241 -6.84 -1.91 -17.64
N ALA A 242 -5.88 -1.04 -17.99
CA ALA A 242 -5.02 -1.24 -19.16
C ALA A 242 -3.99 -2.39 -18.99
N GLU A 243 -3.71 -2.84 -17.76
CA GLU A 243 -2.74 -3.91 -17.53
C GLU A 243 -3.42 -5.27 -17.31
N PRO A 244 -3.33 -6.22 -18.27
CA PRO A 244 -4.07 -7.51 -18.26
C PRO A 244 -3.79 -8.40 -17.05
N GLN A 245 -2.62 -8.25 -16.40
CA GLN A 245 -2.22 -9.11 -15.27
C GLN A 245 -3.08 -8.92 -14.02
N LYS A 246 -3.82 -7.81 -13.92
CA LYS A 246 -4.71 -7.51 -12.80
C LYS A 246 -6.20 -7.52 -13.15
N ALA A 247 -6.53 -7.58 -14.43
CA ALA A 247 -7.93 -7.69 -14.89
C ALA A 247 -8.62 -8.96 -14.40
N SER A 248 -7.86 -9.99 -14.00
CA SER A 248 -8.40 -11.23 -13.42
C SER A 248 -8.76 -11.11 -11.93
N MET A 249 -8.45 -10.01 -11.26
CA MET A 249 -8.89 -9.78 -9.88
C MET A 249 -10.35 -9.30 -9.91
N LYS A 250 -11.24 -10.05 -9.28
CA LYS A 250 -12.68 -9.74 -9.11
C LYS A 250 -12.92 -8.38 -8.42
N ASP A 251 -11.90 -7.81 -7.79
CA ASP A 251 -11.95 -6.49 -7.16
C ASP A 251 -10.77 -5.61 -7.61
N ARG A 252 -11.06 -4.35 -7.89
CA ARG A 252 -10.04 -3.38 -8.30
C ARG A 252 -9.12 -3.05 -7.13
N PHE A 253 -7.83 -3.10 -7.38
CA PHE A 253 -6.82 -2.69 -6.42
C PHE A 253 -6.93 -1.19 -6.08
N VAL A 254 -7.20 -0.35 -7.11
CA VAL A 254 -7.45 1.08 -6.97
C VAL A 254 -8.94 1.29 -6.69
N ARG A 255 -9.29 1.39 -5.42
CA ARG A 255 -10.67 1.67 -4.97
C ARG A 255 -10.94 3.18 -4.95
N ASN A 256 -11.84 3.61 -4.10
CA ASN A 256 -12.30 5.01 -4.09
C ASN A 256 -11.36 5.97 -3.35
N GLY A 257 -10.30 5.46 -2.66
CA GLY A 257 -9.34 6.30 -1.93
C GLY A 257 -9.98 7.20 -0.85
N PHE A 258 -11.13 6.77 -0.31
CA PHE A 258 -11.87 7.55 0.69
C PHE A 258 -11.01 7.80 1.92
N VAL A 259 -11.08 9.03 2.40
CA VAL A 259 -10.59 9.46 3.70
C VAL A 259 -11.80 9.53 4.62
N GLN A 260 -11.69 8.98 5.83
CA GLN A 260 -12.77 8.91 6.83
C GLN A 260 -14.03 8.15 6.36
N GLY A 261 -13.90 7.23 5.42
CA GLY A 261 -15.01 6.39 4.95
C GLY A 261 -15.60 5.49 6.03
N TRP A 262 -14.87 5.29 7.12
CA TRP A 262 -15.30 4.54 8.28
C TRP A 262 -16.50 5.17 8.99
N ARG A 263 -16.64 6.51 8.96
CA ARG A 263 -17.72 7.24 9.65
C ARG A 263 -19.12 6.82 9.22
N SER A 264 -19.29 6.41 7.97
CA SER A 264 -20.58 5.97 7.42
C SER A 264 -20.76 4.46 7.38
N LYS A 265 -19.75 3.68 7.82
CA LYS A 265 -19.73 2.22 7.63
C LYS A 265 -19.56 1.42 8.91
N LEU A 266 -18.98 2.01 9.94
CA LEU A 266 -18.79 1.35 11.22
C LEU A 266 -19.88 1.76 12.19
N THR A 267 -20.42 0.80 12.92
CA THR A 267 -21.32 1.02 14.04
C THR A 267 -20.56 1.53 15.27
N GLU A 268 -21.24 2.11 16.23
CA GLU A 268 -20.66 2.54 17.51
C GLU A 268 -19.96 1.38 18.23
N GLN A 269 -20.59 0.22 18.28
CA GLN A 269 -20.01 -0.99 18.89
C GLN A 269 -18.71 -1.43 18.19
N GLN A 270 -18.66 -1.34 16.86
CA GLN A 270 -17.44 -1.65 16.10
C GLN A 270 -16.34 -0.62 16.36
N LEU A 271 -16.70 0.66 16.48
CA LEU A 271 -15.76 1.73 16.84
C LEU A 271 -15.19 1.53 18.23
N GLU A 272 -16.02 1.27 19.23
CA GLU A 272 -15.59 0.96 20.59
C GLU A 272 -14.64 -0.24 20.62
N PHE A 273 -14.99 -1.31 19.90
CA PHE A 273 -14.13 -2.49 19.82
C PHE A 273 -12.75 -2.19 19.17
N ILE A 274 -12.71 -1.38 18.12
CA ILE A 274 -11.45 -0.96 17.50
C ILE A 274 -10.63 -0.11 18.48
N GLU A 275 -11.29 0.82 19.17
CA GLU A 275 -10.62 1.76 20.09
C GLU A 275 -10.08 1.08 21.34
N GLN A 276 -10.73 0.05 21.84
CA GLN A 276 -10.19 -0.79 22.93
C GLN A 276 -8.83 -1.40 22.59
N HIS A 277 -8.58 -1.70 21.31
CA HIS A 277 -7.34 -2.33 20.85
C HIS A 277 -6.33 -1.35 20.26
N ALA A 278 -6.80 -0.31 19.58
CA ALA A 278 -6.00 0.59 18.76
C ALA A 278 -6.15 2.08 19.13
N GLY A 279 -6.98 2.42 20.12
CA GLY A 279 -7.32 3.80 20.46
C GLY A 279 -6.10 4.64 20.85
N SER A 280 -5.18 4.08 21.64
CA SER A 280 -3.94 4.78 22.03
C SER A 280 -3.06 5.12 20.81
N VAL A 281 -3.00 4.23 19.83
CA VAL A 281 -2.22 4.46 18.60
C VAL A 281 -2.94 5.44 17.67
N LEU A 282 -4.26 5.37 17.58
CA LEU A 282 -5.06 6.36 16.84
C LEU A 282 -4.84 7.76 17.41
N ALA A 283 -4.95 7.93 18.74
CA ALA A 283 -4.73 9.20 19.42
C ALA A 283 -3.29 9.73 19.22
N ARG A 284 -2.28 8.86 19.34
CA ARG A 284 -0.87 9.22 19.10
C ARG A 284 -0.62 9.74 17.70
N LEU A 285 -1.37 9.25 16.73
CA LEU A 285 -1.31 9.71 15.33
C LEU A 285 -2.24 10.92 15.05
N GLY A 286 -2.92 11.47 16.05
CA GLY A 286 -3.84 12.59 15.87
C GLY A 286 -5.19 12.23 15.24
N TYR A 287 -5.50 10.94 15.11
CA TYR A 287 -6.84 10.53 14.67
C TYR A 287 -7.86 10.69 15.81
N PRO A 288 -9.08 11.20 15.51
CA PRO A 288 -10.11 11.38 16.53
C PRO A 288 -10.53 10.03 17.13
N VAL A 289 -10.63 9.97 18.45
CA VAL A 289 -11.08 8.80 19.20
C VAL A 289 -12.52 9.03 19.66
N PHE A 290 -13.40 8.08 19.41
CA PHE A 290 -14.84 8.20 19.63
C PHE A 290 -15.19 8.39 21.12
N SER A 291 -14.54 7.65 22.00
CA SER A 291 -14.70 7.74 23.44
C SER A 291 -14.35 9.14 24.00
N GLN A 292 -13.35 9.82 23.42
CA GLN A 292 -13.00 11.19 23.82
C GLN A 292 -14.01 12.22 23.31
N GLN A 293 -14.64 11.98 22.15
CA GLN A 293 -15.68 12.86 21.62
C GLN A 293 -16.97 12.79 22.44
N GLN A 294 -17.36 11.64 22.92
CA GLN A 294 -18.50 11.49 23.82
C GLN A 294 -18.25 12.20 25.16
N ALA A 295 -17.09 12.06 25.76
CA ALA A 295 -16.71 12.76 26.98
C ALA A 295 -16.74 14.28 26.81
N ALA A 296 -16.28 14.82 25.69
CA ALA A 296 -16.30 16.25 25.39
C ALA A 296 -17.72 16.81 25.15
N VAL A 297 -18.63 16.00 24.64
CA VAL A 297 -20.04 16.39 24.45
C VAL A 297 -20.79 16.43 25.80
N HIS A 298 -20.53 15.47 26.67
CA HIS A 298 -21.16 15.40 28.01
C HIS A 298 -20.57 16.41 29.01
N SER A 299 -19.38 16.93 28.77
CA SER A 299 -18.73 17.93 29.62
C SER A 299 -19.06 19.39 29.25
N ARG A 300 -19.87 19.66 28.23
CA ARG A 300 -20.35 21.01 27.95
C ARG A 300 -21.38 21.39 29.02
N PRO A 301 -21.14 22.42 29.87
CA PRO A 301 -22.14 22.86 30.86
C PRO A 301 -23.38 23.31 30.09
N ALA A 302 -24.55 22.89 30.59
CA ALA A 302 -25.84 23.37 30.10
C ALA A 302 -25.83 24.90 30.17
N LEU A 303 -25.95 25.55 29.03
CA LEU A 303 -26.14 26.99 28.97
C LEU A 303 -27.39 27.31 29.81
N GLN A 304 -27.17 27.92 30.98
CA GLN A 304 -28.24 28.47 31.82
C GLN A 304 -29.04 29.44 30.95
N ARG A 305 -30.26 29.06 30.65
CA ARG A 305 -31.25 30.00 30.13
C ARG A 305 -31.53 30.99 31.25
N THR A 306 -30.88 32.14 31.21
CA THR A 306 -31.32 33.29 31.99
C THR A 306 -32.66 33.74 31.43
N SER A 307 -33.73 33.34 32.11
CA SER A 307 -35.04 33.94 31.97
C SER A 307 -34.96 35.35 32.56
N SER A 308 -34.81 36.37 31.73
CA SER A 308 -35.15 37.74 32.11
C SER A 308 -36.66 37.88 32.07
N LEU A 309 -37.29 37.76 33.24
CA LEU A 309 -38.60 38.33 33.56
C LEU A 309 -38.36 39.77 34.01
N SER A 310 -38.82 40.73 33.27
CA SER A 310 -39.48 41.97 33.71
C SER A 310 -39.84 42.81 32.50
#